data_7167fa5675cc4adadcadbeeb0264dbbd
#
_entry.id   7167fa5675cc4adadcadbeeb0264dbbd
#
_cell.length_a   1.000
_cell.length_b   1.000
_cell.length_c   1.000
_cell.angle_alpha   90.00
_cell.angle_beta   90.00
_cell.angle_gamma   90.00
#
_symmetry.space_group_name_H-M   'P 1'
#
loop_
_entity.id
_entity.type
_entity.pdbx_description
1 polymer ?
#
loop_
_entity_poly.entity_id
_entity_poly.type
_entity_poly.pdbx_seq_one_letter_code
_entity_poly.pdbx_strand_id
1 'polypeptide(L)'
;MALSVNIRKELGSFHLEVQFEAAPGTPLALLGASGCGKSVTLRCVAGILKPDEGRITLDGTVLYDSAARIDLPPQQRRVGYLFQQYALFPNMTVGQNIAAAVPSRRERRVQTEELLHRFQLEEVASQRPWQLSGGQQQRCALARILASAPRAILLDEPFSALDGHLQDQLEVELAQTLEQFSGPVIWVSHDRGEVFRNCPQVCVMDRGTSQPVTGLEELFRNPGTEAAARLSGCQTCVPAAPCGDHISLPEWGLTLFCGRSVPPETRWVGIRARHVRFAAPGEENAFACTVVRQIRDEAADMVLLRPEGSIPQAPLLRMELSWEQRQLPENQITVAVAPEDILLLR
;
A
#
# COMPACT_ATOMS: atom_id res chain seq x y z
N MET A 1 -3.87 -9.34 -21.08
CA MET A 1 -2.45 -8.97 -20.84
C MET A 1 -2.22 -8.99 -19.34
N ALA A 2 -1.33 -9.79 -18.77
CA ALA A 2 -1.11 -9.84 -17.33
C ALA A 2 0.40 -9.84 -17.02
N LEU A 3 0.77 -9.26 -15.89
CA LEU A 3 2.10 -9.39 -15.30
C LEU A 3 2.03 -10.46 -14.21
N SER A 4 2.72 -11.58 -14.40
CA SER A 4 2.84 -12.63 -13.38
C SER A 4 4.26 -12.63 -12.82
N VAL A 5 4.36 -12.62 -11.51
CA VAL A 5 5.61 -12.57 -10.75
C VAL A 5 5.61 -13.72 -9.75
N ASN A 6 6.63 -14.56 -9.80
CA ASN A 6 6.92 -15.58 -8.79
C ASN A 6 8.43 -15.68 -8.66
N ILE A 7 9.00 -15.04 -7.65
CA ILE A 7 10.46 -14.89 -7.51
C ILE A 7 10.90 -15.04 -6.06
N ARG A 8 12.17 -15.46 -5.92
CA ARG A 8 12.92 -15.44 -4.67
C ARG A 8 14.19 -14.62 -4.83
N LYS A 9 14.56 -13.89 -3.78
CA LYS A 9 15.79 -13.09 -3.74
C LYS A 9 16.37 -13.05 -2.34
N GLU A 10 17.66 -13.42 -2.24
CA GLU A 10 18.44 -13.32 -1.02
C GLU A 10 19.23 -12.01 -0.99
N LEU A 11 19.13 -11.26 0.10
CA LEU A 11 19.84 -10.01 0.31
C LEU A 11 20.44 -9.98 1.73
N GLY A 12 21.56 -10.69 1.90
CA GLY A 12 22.16 -10.89 3.23
C GLY A 12 21.23 -11.67 4.15
N SER A 13 20.73 -11.05 5.22
CA SER A 13 19.77 -11.66 6.14
C SER A 13 18.30 -11.51 5.72
N PHE A 14 18.03 -10.79 4.63
CA PHE A 14 16.68 -10.55 4.15
C PHE A 14 16.33 -11.52 3.01
N HIS A 15 15.23 -12.27 3.20
CA HIS A 15 14.70 -13.20 2.22
C HIS A 15 13.45 -12.63 1.60
N LEU A 16 13.41 -12.56 0.27
CA LEU A 16 12.23 -12.16 -0.49
C LEU A 16 11.64 -13.37 -1.19
N GLU A 17 10.38 -13.65 -0.94
CA GLU A 17 9.57 -14.65 -1.64
C GLU A 17 8.23 -14.02 -2.02
N VAL A 18 8.05 -13.71 -3.31
CA VAL A 18 6.91 -12.92 -3.78
C VAL A 18 6.23 -13.61 -4.94
N GLN A 19 4.90 -13.77 -4.80
CA GLN A 19 4.05 -14.31 -5.85
C GLN A 19 2.78 -13.46 -5.97
N PHE A 20 2.55 -12.90 -7.16
CA PHE A 20 1.30 -12.20 -7.49
C PHE A 20 1.07 -12.14 -8.99
N GLU A 21 -0.16 -11.83 -9.36
CA GLU A 21 -0.56 -11.55 -10.73
C GLU A 21 -1.29 -10.19 -10.77
N ALA A 22 -0.89 -9.33 -11.72
CA ALA A 22 -1.53 -8.05 -11.95
C ALA A 22 -2.24 -8.05 -13.31
N ALA A 23 -3.54 -7.83 -13.25
CA ALA A 23 -4.38 -7.72 -14.44
C ALA A 23 -4.15 -6.39 -15.19
N PRO A 24 -4.40 -6.34 -16.49
CA PRO A 24 -4.33 -5.11 -17.26
C PRO A 24 -5.47 -4.16 -16.88
N GLY A 25 -5.21 -2.85 -16.95
CA GLY A 25 -6.21 -1.82 -16.69
C GLY A 25 -6.73 -1.75 -15.25
N THR A 26 -6.14 -2.53 -14.34
CA THR A 26 -6.51 -2.55 -12.92
C THR A 26 -5.23 -2.39 -12.08
N PRO A 27 -4.99 -1.20 -11.48
CA PRO A 27 -3.85 -1.01 -10.63
C PRO A 27 -3.84 -1.98 -9.43
N LEU A 28 -2.69 -2.63 -9.21
CA LEU A 28 -2.43 -3.50 -8.06
C LEU A 28 -1.50 -2.80 -7.09
N ALA A 29 -1.95 -2.56 -5.86
CA ALA A 29 -1.08 -2.06 -4.81
C ALA A 29 -0.21 -3.17 -4.22
N LEU A 30 1.09 -2.91 -4.02
CA LEU A 30 1.90 -3.66 -3.07
C LEU A 30 1.94 -2.89 -1.76
N LEU A 31 1.25 -3.39 -0.75
CA LEU A 31 1.10 -2.75 0.55
C LEU A 31 1.92 -3.49 1.61
N GLY A 32 2.71 -2.77 2.41
CA GLY A 32 3.53 -3.37 3.45
C GLY A 32 4.38 -2.36 4.19
N ALA A 33 4.91 -2.74 5.35
CA ALA A 33 5.79 -1.91 6.15
C ALA A 33 7.06 -1.50 5.39
N SER A 34 7.73 -0.43 5.85
CA SER A 34 9.04 -0.07 5.30
C SER A 34 10.02 -1.24 5.47
N GLY A 35 10.81 -1.52 4.43
CA GLY A 35 11.77 -2.62 4.42
C GLY A 35 11.18 -4.01 4.13
N CYS A 36 9.88 -4.19 3.91
CA CYS A 36 9.29 -5.51 3.60
C CYS A 36 9.57 -6.04 2.18
N GLY A 37 10.29 -5.29 1.32
CA GLY A 37 10.73 -5.78 0.00
C GLY A 37 10.01 -5.22 -1.22
N LYS A 38 9.08 -4.27 -1.09
CA LYS A 38 8.29 -3.70 -2.21
C LYS A 38 9.17 -3.16 -3.35
N SER A 39 10.07 -2.23 -3.04
CA SER A 39 10.98 -1.65 -4.05
C SER A 39 11.97 -2.68 -4.61
N VAL A 40 12.37 -3.69 -3.82
CA VAL A 40 13.19 -4.82 -4.29
C VAL A 40 12.41 -5.61 -5.34
N THR A 41 11.14 -5.92 -5.08
CA THR A 41 10.25 -6.59 -6.03
C THR A 41 10.12 -5.81 -7.33
N LEU A 42 9.87 -4.50 -7.26
CA LEU A 42 9.77 -3.66 -8.45
C LEU A 42 11.08 -3.64 -9.27
N ARG A 43 12.23 -3.55 -8.59
CA ARG A 43 13.55 -3.60 -9.26
C ARG A 43 13.81 -4.96 -9.92
N CYS A 44 13.33 -6.05 -9.33
CA CYS A 44 13.38 -7.38 -9.94
C CYS A 44 12.51 -7.45 -11.19
N VAL A 45 11.28 -6.93 -11.16
CA VAL A 45 10.38 -6.88 -12.33
C VAL A 45 10.97 -6.02 -13.44
N ALA A 46 11.53 -4.86 -13.11
CA ALA A 46 12.16 -3.96 -14.08
C ALA A 46 13.49 -4.51 -14.66
N GLY A 47 14.08 -5.55 -14.07
CA GLY A 47 15.37 -6.11 -14.49
C GLY A 47 16.60 -5.33 -14.01
N ILE A 48 16.40 -4.41 -13.06
CA ILE A 48 17.48 -3.66 -12.42
C ILE A 48 18.20 -4.53 -11.40
N LEU A 49 17.46 -5.41 -10.74
CA LEU A 49 17.97 -6.40 -9.81
C LEU A 49 17.59 -7.79 -10.32
N LYS A 50 18.56 -8.69 -10.37
CA LYS A 50 18.32 -10.07 -10.79
C LYS A 50 17.77 -10.87 -9.62
N PRO A 51 16.59 -11.57 -9.75
CA PRO A 51 16.16 -12.58 -8.79
C PRO A 51 17.15 -13.75 -8.75
N ASP A 52 17.14 -14.51 -7.67
CA ASP A 52 17.95 -15.73 -7.58
C ASP A 52 17.20 -16.92 -8.20
N GLU A 53 15.90 -17.00 -7.93
CA GLU A 53 15.03 -18.06 -8.45
C GLU A 53 13.68 -17.49 -8.92
N GLY A 54 12.99 -18.30 -9.74
CA GLY A 54 11.61 -18.04 -10.11
C GLY A 54 11.43 -17.58 -11.54
N ARG A 55 10.27 -16.96 -11.80
CA ARG A 55 9.83 -16.56 -13.13
C ARG A 55 9.04 -15.25 -13.10
N ILE A 56 9.26 -14.40 -14.11
CA ILE A 56 8.50 -13.18 -14.37
C ILE A 56 8.03 -13.23 -15.83
N THR A 57 6.74 -13.04 -16.05
CA THR A 57 6.16 -12.97 -17.40
C THR A 57 5.28 -11.75 -17.56
N LEU A 58 5.32 -11.14 -18.73
CA LEU A 58 4.45 -10.04 -19.12
C LEU A 58 3.80 -10.38 -20.47
N ASP A 59 2.48 -10.50 -20.50
CA ASP A 59 1.69 -10.88 -21.69
C ASP A 59 2.23 -12.15 -22.38
N GLY A 60 2.54 -13.19 -21.60
CA GLY A 60 3.11 -14.43 -22.11
C GLY A 60 4.60 -14.34 -22.48
N THR A 61 5.18 -13.15 -22.56
CA THR A 61 6.62 -12.98 -22.78
C THR A 61 7.37 -13.24 -21.48
N VAL A 62 8.33 -14.15 -21.48
CA VAL A 62 9.20 -14.44 -20.33
C VAL A 62 10.24 -13.34 -20.20
N LEU A 63 10.18 -12.57 -19.11
CA LEU A 63 11.17 -11.52 -18.81
C LEU A 63 12.35 -12.08 -18.01
N TYR A 64 12.05 -13.01 -17.11
CA TYR A 64 13.03 -13.74 -16.30
C TYR A 64 12.54 -15.17 -16.06
N ASP A 65 13.45 -16.12 -16.13
CA ASP A 65 13.21 -17.52 -15.77
C ASP A 65 14.54 -18.17 -15.38
N SER A 66 14.68 -18.51 -14.10
CA SER A 66 15.93 -19.11 -13.56
C SER A 66 16.19 -20.49 -14.12
N ALA A 67 15.15 -21.32 -14.35
CA ALA A 67 15.27 -22.67 -14.87
C ALA A 67 15.64 -22.67 -16.36
N ALA A 68 15.03 -21.78 -17.15
CA ALA A 68 15.32 -21.61 -18.57
C ALA A 68 16.55 -20.72 -18.85
N ARG A 69 17.16 -20.12 -17.79
CA ARG A 69 18.27 -19.18 -17.89
C ARG A 69 17.97 -17.95 -18.77
N ILE A 70 16.73 -17.49 -18.70
CA ILE A 70 16.29 -16.27 -19.40
C ILE A 70 16.40 -15.10 -18.42
N ASP A 71 17.05 -14.02 -18.82
CA ASP A 71 17.14 -12.76 -18.07
C ASP A 71 17.23 -11.59 -19.05
N LEU A 72 16.07 -11.04 -19.40
CA LEU A 72 16.02 -9.90 -20.32
C LEU A 72 16.54 -8.65 -19.61
N PRO A 73 17.44 -7.89 -20.26
CA PRO A 73 17.90 -6.61 -19.71
C PRO A 73 16.72 -5.60 -19.66
N PRO A 74 16.79 -4.56 -18.79
CA PRO A 74 15.69 -3.61 -18.58
C PRO A 74 15.11 -3.01 -19.86
N GLN A 75 15.97 -2.69 -20.84
CA GLN A 75 15.59 -2.08 -22.11
C GLN A 75 14.68 -2.98 -22.98
N GLN A 76 14.79 -4.30 -22.81
CA GLN A 76 14.00 -5.28 -23.57
C GLN A 76 12.70 -5.68 -22.84
N ARG A 77 12.58 -5.39 -21.54
CA ARG A 77 11.37 -5.73 -20.74
C ARG A 77 10.19 -4.84 -21.07
N ARG A 78 10.42 -3.65 -21.61
CA ARG A 78 9.38 -2.65 -21.91
C ARG A 78 8.50 -2.33 -20.68
N VAL A 79 9.13 -2.21 -19.52
CA VAL A 79 8.50 -1.87 -18.25
C VAL A 79 8.89 -0.44 -17.90
N GLY A 80 7.89 0.43 -17.75
CA GLY A 80 8.09 1.78 -17.23
C GLY A 80 8.25 1.75 -15.72
N TYR A 81 9.27 2.44 -15.19
CA TYR A 81 9.53 2.49 -13.74
C TYR A 81 9.66 3.93 -13.27
N LEU A 82 8.73 4.35 -12.43
CA LEU A 82 8.80 5.62 -11.72
C LEU A 82 9.51 5.39 -10.39
N PHE A 83 10.72 5.93 -10.28
CA PHE A 83 11.50 5.92 -9.06
C PHE A 83 11.00 6.99 -8.09
N GLN A 84 11.16 6.76 -6.81
CA GLN A 84 10.82 7.70 -5.73
C GLN A 84 11.46 9.10 -5.94
N GLN A 85 12.67 9.17 -6.50
CA GLN A 85 13.37 10.42 -6.82
C GLN A 85 13.26 10.80 -8.29
N TYR A 86 12.26 10.27 -9.03
CA TYR A 86 11.98 10.52 -10.45
C TYR A 86 13.10 10.14 -11.41
N ALA A 87 14.35 10.06 -10.98
CA ALA A 87 15.55 9.67 -11.73
C ALA A 87 15.66 10.35 -13.14
N LEU A 88 15.37 11.66 -13.20
CA LEU A 88 15.54 12.45 -14.42
C LEU A 88 17.03 12.58 -14.76
N PHE A 89 17.33 12.63 -16.06
CA PHE A 89 18.70 12.88 -16.52
C PHE A 89 19.10 14.33 -16.20
N PRO A 90 20.01 14.58 -15.25
CA PRO A 90 20.24 15.93 -14.73
C PRO A 90 20.83 16.90 -15.76
N ASN A 91 21.57 16.38 -16.74
CA ASN A 91 22.23 17.17 -17.78
C ASN A 91 21.35 17.41 -19.02
N MET A 92 20.15 16.85 -19.06
CA MET A 92 19.17 16.99 -20.14
C MET A 92 18.06 17.95 -19.74
N THR A 93 17.52 18.69 -20.71
CA THR A 93 16.30 19.47 -20.52
C THR A 93 15.07 18.57 -20.38
N VAL A 94 13.91 19.10 -20.00
CA VAL A 94 12.63 18.38 -19.98
C VAL A 94 12.35 17.73 -21.34
N GLY A 95 12.40 18.51 -22.42
CA GLY A 95 12.19 17.96 -23.76
C GLY A 95 13.20 16.88 -24.14
N GLN A 96 14.46 17.02 -23.74
CA GLN A 96 15.49 16.01 -23.97
C GLN A 96 15.29 14.74 -23.15
N ASN A 97 14.82 14.86 -21.89
CA ASN A 97 14.47 13.71 -21.05
C ASN A 97 13.37 12.87 -21.70
N ILE A 98 12.32 13.50 -22.21
CA ILE A 98 11.21 12.82 -22.89
C ILE A 98 11.70 12.22 -24.23
N ALA A 99 12.36 13.03 -25.06
CA ALA A 99 12.86 12.62 -26.36
C ALA A 99 13.82 11.43 -26.31
N ALA A 100 14.62 11.31 -25.24
CA ALA A 100 15.56 10.21 -25.06
C ALA A 100 14.86 8.84 -24.90
N ALA A 101 13.61 8.83 -24.41
CA ALA A 101 12.84 7.61 -24.20
C ALA A 101 12.03 7.18 -25.44
N VAL A 102 11.82 8.05 -26.42
CA VAL A 102 11.07 7.72 -27.65
C VAL A 102 11.88 6.76 -28.52
N PRO A 103 11.38 5.52 -28.78
CA PRO A 103 12.12 4.50 -29.54
C PRO A 103 12.36 4.89 -31.00
N SER A 104 11.35 5.48 -31.65
CA SER A 104 11.38 5.85 -33.06
C SER A 104 12.06 7.21 -33.30
N ARG A 105 13.22 7.22 -33.94
CA ARG A 105 13.90 8.50 -34.32
C ARG A 105 13.02 9.39 -35.20
N ARG A 106 12.16 8.77 -36.01
CA ARG A 106 11.31 9.47 -36.99
C ARG A 106 10.16 10.21 -36.32
N GLU A 107 9.61 9.63 -35.26
CA GLU A 107 8.45 10.14 -34.52
C GLU A 107 8.85 10.96 -33.28
N ARG A 108 10.14 10.96 -32.95
CA ARG A 108 10.66 11.54 -31.70
C ARG A 108 10.20 12.96 -31.47
N ARG A 109 10.26 13.83 -32.49
CA ARG A 109 9.83 15.22 -32.33
C ARG A 109 8.34 15.33 -32.05
N VAL A 110 7.52 14.67 -32.86
CA VAL A 110 6.04 14.72 -32.74
C VAL A 110 5.60 14.15 -31.39
N GLN A 111 6.06 12.95 -31.01
CA GLN A 111 5.70 12.35 -29.74
C GLN A 111 6.20 13.16 -28.55
N THR A 112 7.36 13.81 -28.64
CA THR A 112 7.86 14.69 -27.58
C THR A 112 6.97 15.92 -27.42
N GLU A 113 6.58 16.58 -28.51
CA GLU A 113 5.69 17.74 -28.51
C GLU A 113 4.30 17.38 -27.95
N GLU A 114 3.74 16.24 -28.35
CA GLU A 114 2.47 15.72 -27.81
C GLU A 114 2.52 15.46 -26.31
N LEU A 115 3.62 14.83 -25.82
CA LEU A 115 3.78 14.55 -24.40
C LEU A 115 4.05 15.82 -23.59
N LEU A 116 4.82 16.77 -24.12
CA LEU A 116 5.00 18.07 -23.48
C LEU A 116 3.64 18.78 -23.30
N HIS A 117 2.81 18.78 -24.33
CA HIS A 117 1.46 19.35 -24.27
C HIS A 117 0.55 18.60 -23.29
N ARG A 118 0.49 17.28 -23.40
CA ARG A 118 -0.35 16.43 -22.52
C ARG A 118 -0.03 16.63 -21.03
N PHE A 119 1.27 16.79 -20.70
CA PHE A 119 1.73 16.97 -19.31
C PHE A 119 1.96 18.43 -18.92
N GLN A 120 1.52 19.40 -19.74
CA GLN A 120 1.61 20.85 -19.48
C GLN A 120 3.05 21.27 -19.13
N LEU A 121 4.01 20.84 -19.97
CA LEU A 121 5.44 21.07 -19.78
C LEU A 121 6.07 21.95 -20.87
N GLU A 122 5.25 22.55 -21.75
CA GLU A 122 5.73 23.34 -22.89
C GLU A 122 6.62 24.52 -22.44
N GLU A 123 6.15 25.28 -21.43
CA GLU A 123 6.85 26.45 -20.91
C GLU A 123 8.19 26.13 -20.27
N VAL A 124 8.35 24.90 -19.76
CA VAL A 124 9.56 24.42 -19.09
C VAL A 124 10.37 23.44 -19.93
N ALA A 125 10.01 23.23 -21.20
CA ALA A 125 10.63 22.24 -22.09
C ALA A 125 12.14 22.40 -22.24
N SER A 126 12.66 23.64 -22.15
CA SER A 126 14.09 23.98 -22.24
C SER A 126 14.80 23.98 -20.86
N GLN A 127 14.07 23.87 -19.76
CA GLN A 127 14.63 23.85 -18.40
C GLN A 127 15.20 22.49 -18.04
N ARG A 128 16.12 22.47 -17.10
CA ARG A 128 16.74 21.25 -16.56
C ARG A 128 16.10 20.84 -15.23
N PRO A 129 16.21 19.56 -14.81
CA PRO A 129 15.52 19.05 -13.63
C PRO A 129 15.64 19.89 -12.35
N TRP A 130 16.80 20.47 -12.07
CA TRP A 130 16.99 21.30 -10.89
C TRP A 130 16.30 22.68 -10.91
N GLN A 131 15.76 23.07 -12.08
CA GLN A 131 15.00 24.31 -12.24
C GLN A 131 13.49 24.09 -12.09
N LEU A 132 13.07 22.84 -11.95
CA LEU A 132 11.67 22.41 -11.91
C LEU A 132 11.15 22.29 -10.48
N SER A 133 9.85 22.60 -10.29
CA SER A 133 9.14 22.18 -9.07
C SER A 133 9.03 20.66 -8.99
N GLY A 134 8.75 20.11 -7.81
CA GLY A 134 8.55 18.66 -7.62
C GLY A 134 7.48 18.08 -8.55
N GLY A 135 6.35 18.77 -8.72
CA GLY A 135 5.29 18.35 -9.63
C GLY A 135 5.71 18.38 -11.11
N GLN A 136 6.49 19.38 -11.53
CA GLN A 136 7.03 19.41 -12.89
C GLN A 136 8.04 18.27 -13.14
N GLN A 137 8.85 17.93 -12.14
CA GLN A 137 9.75 16.78 -12.20
C GLN A 137 8.98 15.46 -12.34
N GLN A 138 7.93 15.28 -11.56
CA GLN A 138 7.07 14.10 -11.63
C GLN A 138 6.39 13.98 -13.00
N ARG A 139 5.75 15.06 -13.48
CA ARG A 139 5.12 15.07 -14.81
C ARG A 139 6.13 14.77 -15.92
N CYS A 140 7.34 15.31 -15.85
CA CYS A 140 8.41 15.00 -16.78
C CYS A 140 8.83 13.51 -16.72
N ALA A 141 8.91 12.91 -15.53
CA ALA A 141 9.23 11.50 -15.37
C ALA A 141 8.13 10.60 -15.94
N LEU A 142 6.85 10.93 -15.69
CA LEU A 142 5.71 10.20 -16.28
C LEU A 142 5.67 10.32 -17.79
N ALA A 143 5.84 11.52 -18.33
CA ALA A 143 5.93 11.74 -19.77
C ALA A 143 7.06 10.90 -20.39
N ARG A 144 8.23 10.85 -19.76
CA ARG A 144 9.36 10.01 -20.19
C ARG A 144 9.04 8.52 -20.16
N ILE A 145 8.33 8.05 -19.13
CA ILE A 145 7.88 6.65 -19.03
C ILE A 145 6.96 6.32 -20.20
N LEU A 146 5.94 7.13 -20.45
CA LEU A 146 4.98 6.91 -21.53
C LEU A 146 5.63 7.03 -22.92
N ALA A 147 6.62 7.92 -23.07
CA ALA A 147 7.41 8.04 -24.28
C ALA A 147 8.10 6.73 -24.71
N SER A 148 8.42 5.85 -23.77
CA SER A 148 9.02 4.54 -24.02
C SER A 148 8.03 3.49 -24.53
N ALA A 149 6.73 3.83 -24.65
CA ALA A 149 5.65 2.91 -24.99
C ALA A 149 5.71 1.61 -24.15
N PRO A 150 5.62 1.72 -22.82
CA PRO A 150 5.76 0.57 -21.92
C PRO A 150 4.57 -0.38 -22.05
N ARG A 151 4.78 -1.66 -21.70
CA ARG A 151 3.72 -2.69 -21.60
C ARG A 151 3.21 -2.86 -20.18
N ALA A 152 3.97 -2.41 -19.18
CA ALA A 152 3.62 -2.34 -17.78
C ALA A 152 4.20 -1.08 -17.13
N ILE A 153 3.57 -0.55 -16.08
CA ILE A 153 4.06 0.59 -15.31
C ILE A 153 4.24 0.18 -13.85
N LEU A 154 5.39 0.54 -13.29
CA LEU A 154 5.74 0.35 -11.88
C LEU A 154 5.91 1.72 -11.24
N LEU A 155 5.15 2.00 -10.19
CA LEU A 155 5.19 3.25 -9.44
C LEU A 155 5.73 2.98 -8.04
N ASP A 156 6.90 3.54 -7.72
CA ASP A 156 7.56 3.37 -6.41
C ASP A 156 7.42 4.66 -5.61
N GLU A 157 6.42 4.71 -4.73
CA GLU A 157 6.08 5.87 -3.89
C GLU A 157 5.97 7.18 -4.70
N PRO A 158 5.04 7.26 -5.64
CA PRO A 158 5.01 8.34 -6.64
C PRO A 158 4.90 9.75 -6.05
N PHE A 159 4.34 9.92 -4.85
CA PHE A 159 4.09 11.23 -4.24
C PHE A 159 4.86 11.51 -2.96
N SER A 160 5.74 10.60 -2.51
CA SER A 160 6.43 10.70 -1.22
C SER A 160 7.35 11.93 -1.07
N ALA A 161 7.73 12.58 -2.17
CA ALA A 161 8.60 13.76 -2.19
C ALA A 161 7.82 15.09 -2.30
N LEU A 162 6.49 15.08 -2.22
CA LEU A 162 5.62 16.23 -2.43
C LEU A 162 4.93 16.69 -1.15
N ASP A 163 4.59 17.98 -1.08
CA ASP A 163 3.71 18.51 -0.06
C ASP A 163 2.23 18.12 -0.34
N GLY A 164 1.40 18.10 0.72
CA GLY A 164 0.05 17.53 0.65
C GLY A 164 -0.86 18.18 -0.41
N HIS A 165 -0.81 19.51 -0.57
CA HIS A 165 -1.69 20.20 -1.55
C HIS A 165 -1.31 19.85 -3.00
N LEU A 166 -0.02 19.75 -3.30
CA LEU A 166 0.46 19.38 -4.63
C LEU A 166 0.25 17.90 -4.90
N GLN A 167 0.32 17.07 -3.86
CA GLN A 167 0.07 15.63 -3.93
C GLN A 167 -1.35 15.34 -4.44
N ASP A 168 -2.39 15.96 -3.85
CA ASP A 168 -3.79 15.72 -4.23
C ASP A 168 -4.03 16.03 -5.72
N GLN A 169 -3.49 17.16 -6.21
CA GLN A 169 -3.64 17.53 -7.61
C GLN A 169 -2.96 16.51 -8.55
N LEU A 170 -1.73 16.14 -8.23
CA LEU A 170 -0.94 15.22 -9.06
C LEU A 170 -1.46 13.79 -8.99
N GLU A 171 -2.08 13.39 -7.90
CA GLU A 171 -2.75 12.10 -7.77
C GLU A 171 -3.91 11.97 -8.78
N VAL A 172 -4.74 13.01 -8.91
CA VAL A 172 -5.83 13.06 -9.90
C VAL A 172 -5.27 13.01 -11.33
N GLU A 173 -4.21 13.77 -11.63
CA GLU A 173 -3.57 13.78 -12.95
C GLU A 173 -2.97 12.40 -13.30
N LEU A 174 -2.34 11.74 -12.33
CA LEU A 174 -1.77 10.40 -12.52
C LEU A 174 -2.89 9.36 -12.76
N ALA A 175 -3.96 9.38 -11.95
CA ALA A 175 -5.09 8.48 -12.10
C ALA A 175 -5.70 8.60 -13.50
N GLN A 176 -6.00 9.80 -13.99
CA GLN A 176 -6.50 10.05 -15.35
C GLN A 176 -5.55 9.55 -16.45
N THR A 177 -4.23 9.65 -16.20
CA THR A 177 -3.22 9.13 -17.12
C THR A 177 -3.24 7.60 -17.18
N LEU A 178 -3.41 6.96 -16.02
CA LEU A 178 -3.43 5.50 -15.90
C LEU A 178 -4.73 4.88 -16.42
N GLU A 179 -5.87 5.57 -16.32
CA GLU A 179 -7.14 5.12 -16.93
C GLU A 179 -7.02 4.87 -18.44
N GLN A 180 -6.14 5.61 -19.12
CA GLN A 180 -5.89 5.45 -20.55
C GLN A 180 -4.83 4.37 -20.85
N PHE A 181 -4.19 3.82 -19.81
CA PHE A 181 -3.16 2.81 -19.96
C PHE A 181 -3.75 1.40 -19.86
N SER A 182 -3.62 0.62 -20.92
CA SER A 182 -4.22 -0.71 -21.03
C SER A 182 -3.38 -1.84 -20.44
N GLY A 183 -2.16 -1.58 -19.98
CA GLY A 183 -1.26 -2.57 -19.37
C GLY A 183 -1.46 -2.72 -17.87
N PRO A 184 -0.78 -3.70 -17.25
CA PRO A 184 -0.74 -3.82 -15.79
C PRO A 184 0.03 -2.66 -15.14
N VAL A 185 -0.49 -2.18 -14.00
CA VAL A 185 0.12 -1.15 -13.17
C VAL A 185 0.36 -1.72 -11.79
N ILE A 186 1.60 -1.62 -11.30
CA ILE A 186 1.95 -1.93 -9.91
C ILE A 186 2.20 -0.60 -9.19
N TRP A 187 1.52 -0.43 -8.07
CA TRP A 187 1.60 0.78 -7.26
C TRP A 187 2.14 0.47 -5.87
N VAL A 188 3.26 1.06 -5.52
CA VAL A 188 3.81 0.98 -4.17
C VAL A 188 3.58 2.31 -3.47
N SER A 189 2.89 2.27 -2.34
CA SER A 189 2.74 3.42 -1.45
C SER A 189 2.72 2.96 0.01
N HIS A 190 3.07 3.86 0.91
CA HIS A 190 2.86 3.73 2.35
C HIS A 190 1.63 4.50 2.82
N ASP A 191 1.06 5.36 1.97
CA ASP A 191 -0.19 6.07 2.22
C ASP A 191 -1.40 5.19 1.87
N ARG A 192 -2.20 4.86 2.89
CA ARG A 192 -3.41 4.05 2.74
C ARG A 192 -4.50 4.76 1.95
N GLY A 193 -4.61 6.08 2.12
CA GLY A 193 -5.58 6.89 1.41
C GLY A 193 -5.32 6.88 -0.09
N GLU A 194 -4.06 7.03 -0.50
CA GLU A 194 -3.61 6.92 -1.89
C GLU A 194 -3.96 5.55 -2.49
N VAL A 195 -3.62 4.45 -1.77
CA VAL A 195 -3.95 3.09 -2.22
C VAL A 195 -5.46 2.90 -2.33
N PHE A 196 -6.22 3.40 -1.36
CA PHE A 196 -7.69 3.26 -1.32
C PHE A 196 -8.38 3.95 -2.51
N ARG A 197 -7.87 5.13 -2.90
CA ARG A 197 -8.44 5.89 -4.02
C ARG A 197 -8.08 5.34 -5.40
N ASN A 198 -6.89 4.71 -5.53
CA ASN A 198 -6.31 4.40 -6.85
C ASN A 198 -6.18 2.92 -7.18
N CYS A 199 -6.23 2.02 -6.18
CA CYS A 199 -5.94 0.60 -6.38
C CYS A 199 -7.09 -0.28 -5.91
N PRO A 200 -7.91 -0.83 -6.81
CA PRO A 200 -8.99 -1.74 -6.43
C PRO A 200 -8.51 -3.12 -5.95
N GLN A 201 -7.25 -3.45 -6.23
CA GLN A 201 -6.61 -4.70 -5.82
C GLN A 201 -5.37 -4.44 -4.99
N VAL A 202 -5.07 -5.34 -4.08
CA VAL A 202 -3.93 -5.23 -3.18
C VAL A 202 -3.26 -6.59 -2.93
N CYS A 203 -1.94 -6.57 -2.90
CA CYS A 203 -1.09 -7.66 -2.44
C CYS A 203 -0.35 -7.18 -1.18
N VAL A 204 -0.66 -7.76 -0.04
CA VAL A 204 0.02 -7.44 1.21
C VAL A 204 1.38 -8.13 1.24
N MET A 205 2.41 -7.36 1.60
CA MET A 205 3.77 -7.87 1.80
C MET A 205 4.16 -7.73 3.27
N ASP A 206 4.59 -8.84 3.87
CA ASP A 206 5.11 -8.85 5.24
C ASP A 206 6.44 -9.62 5.29
N ARG A 207 7.47 -9.00 5.86
CA ARG A 207 8.80 -9.60 6.09
C ARG A 207 9.37 -10.37 4.90
N GLY A 208 9.23 -9.82 3.71
CA GLY A 208 9.73 -10.41 2.47
C GLY A 208 8.78 -11.39 1.77
N THR A 209 7.64 -11.72 2.36
CA THR A 209 6.64 -12.61 1.77
C THR A 209 5.42 -11.86 1.28
N SER A 210 4.84 -12.30 0.16
CA SER A 210 3.56 -11.78 -0.34
C SER A 210 2.40 -12.65 0.09
N GLN A 211 1.26 -12.01 0.40
CA GLN A 211 -0.01 -12.69 0.56
C GLN A 211 -0.74 -12.75 -0.78
N PRO A 212 -1.75 -13.61 -0.93
CA PRO A 212 -2.57 -13.63 -2.14
C PRO A 212 -3.17 -12.26 -2.45
N VAL A 213 -3.29 -11.94 -3.74
CA VAL A 213 -3.97 -10.72 -4.19
C VAL A 213 -5.44 -10.78 -3.79
N THR A 214 -5.93 -9.72 -3.20
CA THR A 214 -7.33 -9.57 -2.79
C THR A 214 -7.90 -8.23 -3.25
N GLY A 215 -9.22 -8.11 -3.24
CA GLY A 215 -9.89 -6.82 -3.42
C GLY A 215 -9.60 -5.90 -2.23
N LEU A 216 -9.46 -4.61 -2.50
CA LEU A 216 -9.17 -3.62 -1.46
C LEU A 216 -10.26 -3.59 -0.38
N GLU A 217 -11.54 -3.62 -0.77
CA GLU A 217 -12.66 -3.64 0.19
C GLU A 217 -12.61 -4.87 1.10
N GLU A 218 -12.26 -6.04 0.54
CA GLU A 218 -12.12 -7.27 1.33
C GLU A 218 -10.97 -7.17 2.33
N LEU A 219 -9.83 -6.59 1.94
CA LEU A 219 -8.72 -6.31 2.87
C LEU A 219 -9.18 -5.46 4.07
N PHE A 220 -10.02 -4.45 3.82
CA PHE A 220 -10.52 -3.59 4.90
C PHE A 220 -11.60 -4.27 5.73
N ARG A 221 -12.42 -5.14 5.15
CA ARG A 221 -13.48 -5.86 5.85
C ARG A 221 -12.95 -7.07 6.62
N ASN A 222 -12.11 -7.87 5.97
CA ASN A 222 -11.61 -9.14 6.49
C ASN A 222 -10.13 -9.35 6.13
N PRO A 223 -9.19 -8.70 6.84
CA PRO A 223 -7.77 -8.73 6.51
C PRO A 223 -7.11 -10.11 6.65
N GLY A 224 -7.68 -11.03 7.42
CA GLY A 224 -7.21 -12.40 7.59
C GLY A 224 -5.91 -12.59 8.36
N THR A 225 -4.98 -11.62 8.35
CA THR A 225 -3.69 -11.66 9.07
C THR A 225 -3.47 -10.39 9.88
N GLU A 226 -2.64 -10.50 10.94
CA GLU A 226 -2.25 -9.32 11.75
C GLU A 226 -1.61 -8.23 10.89
N ALA A 227 -0.68 -8.59 10.00
CA ALA A 227 0.00 -7.64 9.13
C ALA A 227 -0.99 -6.90 8.22
N ALA A 228 -1.92 -7.61 7.59
CA ALA A 228 -2.96 -7.03 6.74
C ALA A 228 -3.91 -6.12 7.56
N ALA A 229 -4.29 -6.51 8.77
CA ALA A 229 -5.12 -5.71 9.65
C ALA A 229 -4.44 -4.39 10.02
N ARG A 230 -3.17 -4.43 10.43
CA ARG A 230 -2.38 -3.21 10.74
C ARG A 230 -2.25 -2.29 9.53
N LEU A 231 -1.95 -2.85 8.36
CA LEU A 231 -1.84 -2.10 7.11
C LEU A 231 -3.19 -1.51 6.66
N SER A 232 -4.32 -2.17 6.94
CA SER A 232 -5.66 -1.63 6.69
C SER A 232 -6.18 -0.69 7.81
N GLY A 233 -5.34 -0.30 8.77
CA GLY A 233 -5.66 0.70 9.79
C GLY A 233 -6.14 0.17 11.13
N CYS A 234 -6.18 -1.13 11.34
CA CYS A 234 -6.45 -1.72 12.65
C CYS A 234 -5.18 -1.63 13.50
N GLN A 235 -5.10 -0.63 14.38
CA GLN A 235 -3.91 -0.41 15.22
C GLN A 235 -3.95 -1.20 16.52
N THR A 236 -5.13 -1.66 16.96
CA THR A 236 -5.29 -2.53 18.12
C THR A 236 -5.32 -3.97 17.64
N CYS A 237 -4.20 -4.68 17.77
CA CYS A 237 -4.11 -6.13 17.56
C CYS A 237 -3.55 -6.75 18.84
N VAL A 238 -4.25 -7.74 19.37
CA VAL A 238 -3.97 -8.39 20.66
C VAL A 238 -3.84 -9.89 20.47
N PRO A 239 -2.85 -10.57 21.08
CA PRO A 239 -2.76 -12.01 21.08
C PRO A 239 -4.03 -12.66 21.64
N ALA A 240 -4.50 -13.71 20.97
CA ALA A 240 -5.79 -14.31 21.28
C ALA A 240 -5.76 -15.84 21.17
N ALA A 241 -6.65 -16.50 21.90
CA ALA A 241 -6.84 -17.94 21.88
C ALA A 241 -8.32 -18.30 21.64
N PRO A 242 -8.64 -19.14 20.63
CA PRO A 242 -9.99 -19.58 20.34
C PRO A 242 -10.62 -20.37 21.48
N CYS A 243 -11.91 -20.13 21.75
CA CYS A 243 -12.71 -20.84 22.75
C CYS A 243 -14.15 -21.02 22.25
N GLY A 244 -14.38 -21.89 21.27
CA GLY A 244 -15.70 -22.11 20.66
C GLY A 244 -16.19 -20.92 19.83
N ASP A 245 -17.25 -20.28 20.27
CA ASP A 245 -17.81 -19.03 19.71
C ASP A 245 -17.32 -17.77 20.41
N HIS A 246 -16.39 -17.96 21.37
CA HIS A 246 -15.71 -16.90 22.09
C HIS A 246 -14.22 -16.88 21.76
N ILE A 247 -13.57 -15.77 22.08
CA ILE A 247 -12.13 -15.62 21.98
C ILE A 247 -11.56 -15.03 23.26
N SER A 248 -10.57 -15.71 23.82
CA SER A 248 -9.87 -15.26 25.04
C SER A 248 -8.74 -14.32 24.64
N LEU A 249 -8.60 -13.22 25.37
CA LEU A 249 -7.54 -12.21 25.26
C LEU A 249 -6.73 -12.22 26.56
N PRO A 250 -5.74 -13.12 26.71
CA PRO A 250 -5.04 -13.34 27.98
C PRO A 250 -4.34 -12.08 28.51
N GLU A 251 -3.79 -11.25 27.61
CA GLU A 251 -3.12 -10.01 28.00
C GLU A 251 -4.06 -8.94 28.54
N TRP A 252 -5.34 -9.00 28.19
CA TRP A 252 -6.39 -8.11 28.70
C TRP A 252 -7.20 -8.72 29.84
N GLY A 253 -7.06 -10.03 30.09
CA GLY A 253 -7.87 -10.76 31.06
C GLY A 253 -9.35 -10.84 30.68
N LEU A 254 -9.66 -10.75 29.38
CA LEU A 254 -11.02 -10.70 28.84
C LEU A 254 -11.33 -11.90 27.96
N THR A 255 -12.62 -12.19 27.82
CA THR A 255 -13.15 -13.11 26.80
C THR A 255 -14.26 -12.38 26.06
N LEU A 256 -14.21 -12.36 24.73
CA LEU A 256 -15.20 -11.71 23.88
C LEU A 256 -16.01 -12.76 23.13
N PHE A 257 -17.31 -12.53 23.01
CA PHE A 257 -18.20 -13.30 22.14
C PHE A 257 -18.06 -12.83 20.70
N CYS A 258 -17.95 -13.77 19.76
CA CYS A 258 -17.70 -13.47 18.36
C CYS A 258 -18.93 -13.65 17.45
N GLY A 259 -20.08 -14.13 18.00
CA GLY A 259 -21.29 -14.37 17.23
C GLY A 259 -21.17 -15.48 16.17
N ARG A 260 -19.98 -16.11 16.08
CA ARG A 260 -19.64 -17.16 15.11
C ARG A 260 -18.55 -18.06 15.69
N SER A 261 -18.42 -19.28 15.12
CA SER A 261 -17.33 -20.17 15.50
C SER A 261 -15.98 -19.54 15.14
N VAL A 262 -15.07 -19.50 16.12
CA VAL A 262 -13.72 -18.95 15.95
C VAL A 262 -12.81 -20.01 15.33
N PRO A 263 -12.17 -19.72 14.17
CA PRO A 263 -11.25 -20.65 13.53
C PRO A 263 -10.08 -21.04 14.47
N PRO A 264 -9.68 -22.33 14.50
CA PRO A 264 -8.63 -22.80 15.42
C PRO A 264 -7.22 -22.22 15.10
N GLU A 265 -7.02 -21.73 13.90
CA GLU A 265 -5.81 -21.05 13.48
C GLU A 265 -5.72 -19.58 13.90
N THR A 266 -6.78 -19.02 14.51
CA THR A 266 -6.79 -17.63 15.01
C THR A 266 -5.74 -17.46 16.11
N ARG A 267 -4.90 -16.44 15.99
CA ARG A 267 -3.83 -16.11 16.95
C ARG A 267 -3.92 -14.68 17.45
N TRP A 268 -4.65 -13.82 16.76
CA TRP A 268 -4.80 -12.42 17.07
C TRP A 268 -6.25 -11.98 16.93
N VAL A 269 -6.62 -10.99 17.73
CA VAL A 269 -7.85 -10.21 17.55
C VAL A 269 -7.48 -8.80 17.16
N GLY A 270 -8.11 -8.31 16.09
CA GLY A 270 -8.05 -6.91 15.70
C GLY A 270 -9.34 -6.17 16.07
N ILE A 271 -9.22 -4.98 16.64
CA ILE A 271 -10.34 -4.10 16.95
C ILE A 271 -10.05 -2.71 16.34
N ARG A 272 -10.92 -2.25 15.45
CA ARG A 272 -10.78 -0.92 14.87
C ARG A 272 -11.28 0.15 15.84
N ALA A 273 -10.55 1.24 15.97
CA ALA A 273 -10.86 2.33 16.91
C ALA A 273 -12.28 2.90 16.74
N ARG A 274 -12.75 3.00 15.49
CA ARG A 274 -14.09 3.49 15.15
C ARG A 274 -15.25 2.56 15.54
N HIS A 275 -14.96 1.29 15.84
CA HIS A 275 -15.95 0.29 16.24
C HIS A 275 -16.01 0.11 17.77
N VAL A 276 -15.13 0.79 18.51
CA VAL A 276 -15.20 0.87 19.97
C VAL A 276 -16.14 2.01 20.35
N ARG A 277 -17.15 1.73 21.16
CA ARG A 277 -18.15 2.71 21.57
C ARG A 277 -18.42 2.62 23.06
N PHE A 278 -19.05 3.63 23.63
CA PHE A 278 -19.55 3.56 25.01
C PHE A 278 -20.59 2.45 25.12
N ALA A 279 -20.46 1.64 26.15
CA ALA A 279 -21.36 0.51 26.39
C ALA A 279 -22.71 0.97 26.98
N ALA A 280 -23.80 0.32 26.55
CA ALA A 280 -25.07 0.38 27.23
C ALA A 280 -25.10 -0.60 28.41
N PRO A 281 -25.95 -0.39 29.43
CA PRO A 281 -26.09 -1.32 30.53
C PRO A 281 -26.48 -2.73 30.07
N GLY A 282 -25.70 -3.75 30.47
CA GLY A 282 -25.93 -5.15 30.10
C GLY A 282 -25.59 -5.54 28.68
N GLU A 283 -24.87 -4.72 28.00
CA GLU A 283 -24.48 -4.96 26.61
C GLU A 283 -23.41 -6.07 26.50
N GLU A 284 -23.52 -6.88 25.44
CA GLU A 284 -22.57 -7.93 25.13
C GLU A 284 -21.20 -7.34 24.76
N ASN A 285 -20.12 -8.03 25.15
CA ASN A 285 -18.74 -7.56 25.00
C ASN A 285 -18.46 -6.18 25.63
N ALA A 286 -19.25 -5.81 26.67
CA ALA A 286 -18.96 -4.62 27.43
C ALA A 286 -17.90 -4.89 28.50
N PHE A 287 -16.91 -4.02 28.60
CA PHE A 287 -15.85 -4.12 29.61
C PHE A 287 -15.35 -2.76 30.07
N ALA A 288 -14.90 -2.70 31.31
CA ALA A 288 -14.40 -1.48 31.91
C ALA A 288 -12.97 -1.18 31.45
N CYS A 289 -12.68 0.10 31.23
CA CYS A 289 -11.38 0.59 30.81
C CYS A 289 -10.98 1.84 31.59
N THR A 290 -9.69 1.98 31.87
CA THR A 290 -9.10 3.24 32.34
C THR A 290 -8.60 4.06 31.14
N VAL A 291 -8.92 5.35 31.12
CA VAL A 291 -8.41 6.30 30.13
C VAL A 291 -6.94 6.58 30.41
N VAL A 292 -6.05 6.20 29.47
CA VAL A 292 -4.61 6.44 29.58
C VAL A 292 -4.24 7.80 28.98
N ARG A 293 -4.83 8.12 27.81
CA ARG A 293 -4.54 9.37 27.11
C ARG A 293 -5.62 9.68 26.08
N GLN A 294 -5.97 10.94 25.95
CA GLN A 294 -6.73 11.49 24.82
C GLN A 294 -5.81 12.31 23.93
N ILE A 295 -5.82 12.02 22.64
CA ILE A 295 -5.03 12.70 21.61
C ILE A 295 -6.03 13.44 20.72
N ARG A 296 -5.97 14.76 20.70
CA ARG A 296 -6.84 15.60 19.87
C ARG A 296 -6.35 15.62 18.44
N ASP A 297 -7.27 15.49 17.50
CA ASP A 297 -7.00 15.58 16.07
C ASP A 297 -8.11 16.39 15.39
N GLU A 298 -7.87 16.86 14.16
CA GLU A 298 -8.82 17.66 13.39
C GLU A 298 -10.09 16.88 13.07
N ALA A 299 -9.99 15.62 12.66
CA ALA A 299 -11.11 14.81 12.23
C ALA A 299 -11.85 14.15 13.41
N ALA A 300 -11.15 13.50 14.32
CA ALA A 300 -11.69 12.78 15.47
C ALA A 300 -10.61 12.62 16.54
N ASP A 301 -10.98 12.69 17.81
CA ASP A 301 -10.05 12.44 18.91
C ASP A 301 -9.77 10.95 19.05
N MET A 302 -8.50 10.59 19.30
CA MET A 302 -8.09 9.22 19.60
C MET A 302 -7.91 9.05 21.10
N VAL A 303 -8.64 8.10 21.69
CA VAL A 303 -8.50 7.75 23.11
C VAL A 303 -7.77 6.42 23.25
N LEU A 304 -6.73 6.43 24.06
CA LEU A 304 -6.00 5.22 24.44
C LEU A 304 -6.55 4.70 25.78
N LEU A 305 -7.05 3.49 25.75
CA LEU A 305 -7.73 2.83 26.85
C LEU A 305 -6.95 1.61 27.33
N ARG A 306 -6.94 1.37 28.62
CA ARG A 306 -6.44 0.14 29.23
C ARG A 306 -7.62 -0.65 29.78
N PRO A 307 -7.95 -1.82 29.23
CA PRO A 307 -8.96 -2.70 29.81
C PRO A 307 -8.60 -3.08 31.24
N GLU A 308 -9.57 -3.16 32.15
CA GLU A 308 -9.35 -3.63 33.51
C GLU A 308 -8.92 -5.09 33.52
N GLY A 309 -7.96 -5.44 34.39
CA GLY A 309 -7.36 -6.78 34.41
C GLY A 309 -6.20 -6.98 33.42
N SER A 310 -5.88 -6.01 32.59
CA SER A 310 -4.76 -6.11 31.66
C SER A 310 -3.41 -6.21 32.35
N ILE A 311 -2.49 -7.01 31.78
CA ILE A 311 -1.08 -6.96 32.19
C ILE A 311 -0.45 -5.60 31.80
N PRO A 312 0.59 -5.14 32.51
CA PRO A 312 1.16 -3.79 32.27
C PRO A 312 1.66 -3.51 30.84
N GLN A 313 2.15 -4.55 30.14
CA GLN A 313 2.68 -4.44 28.76
C GLN A 313 1.63 -4.71 27.68
N ALA A 314 0.39 -5.04 28.03
CA ALA A 314 -0.67 -5.31 27.06
C ALA A 314 -0.88 -4.12 26.09
N PRO A 315 -1.17 -4.38 24.83
CA PRO A 315 -1.54 -3.34 23.88
C PRO A 315 -2.73 -2.51 24.39
N LEU A 316 -2.68 -1.20 24.21
CA LEU A 316 -3.81 -0.33 24.55
C LEU A 316 -4.91 -0.46 23.50
N LEU A 317 -6.15 -0.48 23.95
CA LEU A 317 -7.31 -0.34 23.09
C LEU A 317 -7.40 1.11 22.59
N ARG A 318 -7.68 1.29 21.32
CA ARG A 318 -7.92 2.61 20.73
C ARG A 318 -9.40 2.79 20.47
N MET A 319 -9.90 3.96 20.82
CA MET A 319 -11.27 4.39 20.57
C MET A 319 -11.24 5.74 19.85
N GLU A 320 -12.02 5.87 18.80
CA GLU A 320 -12.20 7.11 18.06
C GLU A 320 -13.45 7.83 18.56
N LEU A 321 -13.31 9.11 18.91
CA LEU A 321 -14.41 9.95 19.37
C LEU A 321 -14.70 11.04 18.36
N SER A 322 -15.96 11.12 17.94
CA SER A 322 -16.42 12.25 17.12
C SER A 322 -16.34 13.59 17.86
N TRP A 323 -16.39 14.68 17.12
CA TRP A 323 -16.37 16.04 17.67
C TRP A 323 -17.44 16.26 18.76
N GLU A 324 -18.59 15.65 18.64
CA GLU A 324 -19.71 15.76 19.58
C GLU A 324 -19.44 15.01 20.88
N GLN A 325 -18.59 14.00 20.87
CA GLN A 325 -18.28 13.10 21.97
C GLN A 325 -16.95 13.41 22.67
N ARG A 326 -16.29 14.52 22.36
CA ARG A 326 -14.93 14.87 22.84
C ARG A 326 -14.77 14.99 24.36
N GLN A 327 -15.86 15.16 25.11
CA GLN A 327 -15.80 15.22 26.56
C GLN A 327 -15.99 13.81 27.14
N LEU A 328 -14.91 13.26 27.63
CA LEU A 328 -14.98 12.00 28.39
C LEU A 328 -15.64 12.26 29.74
N PRO A 329 -16.62 11.42 30.15
CA PRO A 329 -17.37 11.61 31.38
C PRO A 329 -16.49 11.42 32.62
N GLU A 330 -15.53 10.50 32.59
CA GLU A 330 -14.67 10.10 33.73
C GLU A 330 -13.34 9.48 33.25
N ASN A 331 -12.41 9.24 34.21
CA ASN A 331 -11.17 8.50 33.94
C ASN A 331 -11.39 6.98 33.77
N GLN A 332 -12.54 6.47 34.21
CA GLN A 332 -12.99 5.08 33.99
C GLN A 332 -14.24 5.11 33.13
N ILE A 333 -14.24 4.33 32.06
CA ILE A 333 -15.36 4.23 31.12
C ILE A 333 -15.62 2.77 30.80
N THR A 334 -16.86 2.44 30.53
CA THR A 334 -17.23 1.12 30.00
C THR A 334 -17.43 1.23 28.51
N VAL A 335 -16.73 0.40 27.75
CA VAL A 335 -16.80 0.34 26.29
C VAL A 335 -17.29 -1.02 25.83
N ALA A 336 -17.82 -1.07 24.61
CA ALA A 336 -18.25 -2.31 23.98
C ALA A 336 -17.76 -2.39 22.53
N VAL A 337 -17.64 -3.63 22.05
CA VAL A 337 -17.32 -3.95 20.66
C VAL A 337 -18.34 -4.97 20.16
N ALA A 338 -19.01 -4.67 19.05
CA ALA A 338 -19.98 -5.61 18.48
C ALA A 338 -19.29 -6.90 18.00
N PRO A 339 -19.92 -8.09 18.14
CA PRO A 339 -19.33 -9.36 17.70
C PRO A 339 -18.86 -9.39 16.25
N GLU A 340 -19.59 -8.74 15.34
CA GLU A 340 -19.27 -8.62 13.93
C GLU A 340 -18.06 -7.74 13.63
N ASP A 341 -17.69 -6.84 14.55
CA ASP A 341 -16.56 -5.91 14.41
C ASP A 341 -15.23 -6.50 14.93
N ILE A 342 -15.27 -7.70 15.48
CA ILE A 342 -14.10 -8.42 15.96
C ILE A 342 -13.41 -9.10 14.77
N LEU A 343 -12.20 -8.63 14.42
CA LEU A 343 -11.39 -9.22 13.38
C LEU A 343 -10.62 -10.43 13.93
N LEU A 344 -10.87 -11.62 13.36
CA LEU A 344 -10.19 -12.86 13.70
C LEU A 344 -8.99 -13.04 12.76
N LEU A 345 -7.76 -13.02 13.31
CA LEU A 345 -6.52 -12.93 12.52
C LEU A 345 -5.57 -14.10 12.83
N ARG A 346 -4.81 -14.48 11.82
CA ARG A 346 -3.72 -15.49 11.90
C ARG A 346 -2.38 -14.86 12.23
#